data_06eb921ce2876439b1305e324bef3640
#
_entry.id   06eb921ce2876439b1305e324bef3640
#
_cell.length_a   1.000
_cell.length_b   1.000
_cell.length_c   1.000
_cell.angle_alpha   90.00
_cell.angle_beta   90.00
_cell.angle_gamma   90.00
#
_symmetry.space_group_name_H-M   'P 1'
#
loop_
_entity.id
_entity.type
_entity.pdbx_description
1 polymer ?
#
loop_
_entity_poly.entity_id
_entity_poly.type
_entity_poly.pdbx_seq_one_letter_code
_entity_poly.pdbx_strand_id
1 'polypeptide(L)'
;SSEKGKEAAIESKRYAEENNIKVALTFSDPFMVTTFKEGFLDIIGKGVDLLFCNEFEAMSFSGEDTVEKAAEKLKKYTKSMAITLGDKGALIYDHEASEFIRVEAPRVKAVDSNGAGDLFAGTFLYGINNGLSFKESGELACRAASQLVTQFGARLENEQPKLLLKEYLS
;
A
#
# COMPACT_ATOMS: atom_id res chain seq x y z
N SER A 1 -0.80 -9.78 -16.60
CA SER A 1 -0.37 -10.94 -15.79
C SER A 1 -0.61 -12.22 -16.58
N SER A 2 0.22 -13.22 -16.41
CA SER A 2 0.01 -14.52 -17.01
C SER A 2 -0.94 -15.36 -16.15
N GLU A 3 -1.67 -16.32 -16.74
CA GLU A 3 -2.50 -17.27 -15.99
C GLU A 3 -1.68 -18.00 -14.90
N LYS A 4 -0.45 -18.41 -15.25
CA LYS A 4 0.50 -19.01 -14.29
C LYS A 4 0.85 -18.07 -13.11
N GLY A 5 0.96 -16.77 -13.36
CA GLY A 5 1.21 -15.79 -12.29
C GLY A 5 0.03 -15.68 -11.34
N LYS A 6 -1.20 -15.73 -11.86
CA LYS A 6 -2.43 -15.74 -11.04
C LYS A 6 -2.51 -17.01 -10.20
N GLU A 7 -2.29 -18.18 -10.81
CA GLU A 7 -2.28 -19.47 -10.11
C GLU A 7 -1.24 -19.48 -8.98
N ALA A 8 -0.01 -19.01 -9.24
CA ALA A 8 1.04 -18.91 -8.23
C ALA A 8 0.65 -17.98 -7.06
N ALA A 9 0.01 -16.84 -7.34
CA ALA A 9 -0.47 -15.92 -6.30
C ALA A 9 -1.57 -16.54 -5.44
N ILE A 10 -2.54 -17.22 -6.06
CA ILE A 10 -3.62 -17.93 -5.35
C ILE A 10 -3.01 -19.02 -4.45
N GLU A 11 -2.10 -19.82 -4.96
CA GLU A 11 -1.45 -20.91 -4.22
C GLU A 11 -0.62 -20.38 -3.05
N SER A 12 0.16 -19.30 -3.27
CA SER A 12 0.93 -18.65 -2.22
C SER A 12 0.03 -18.11 -1.09
N LYS A 13 -1.10 -17.50 -1.47
CA LYS A 13 -2.07 -17.01 -0.50
C LYS A 13 -2.71 -18.16 0.29
N ARG A 14 -3.10 -19.23 -0.38
CA ARG A 14 -3.65 -20.44 0.27
C ARG A 14 -2.67 -21.00 1.30
N TYR A 15 -1.38 -21.13 0.92
CA TYR A 15 -0.34 -21.58 1.84
C TYR A 15 -0.19 -20.65 3.05
N ALA A 16 -0.24 -19.34 2.84
CA ALA A 16 -0.17 -18.36 3.92
C ALA A 16 -1.36 -18.51 4.90
N GLU A 17 -2.59 -18.66 4.38
CA GLU A 17 -3.80 -18.86 5.18
C GLU A 17 -3.74 -20.16 6.00
N GLU A 18 -3.30 -21.27 5.39
CA GLU A 18 -3.14 -22.58 6.06
C GLU A 18 -2.11 -22.53 7.20
N ASN A 19 -1.15 -21.62 7.12
CA ASN A 19 -0.08 -21.46 8.12
C ASN A 19 -0.25 -20.24 9.03
N ASN A 20 -1.41 -19.57 9.00
CA ASN A 20 -1.68 -18.34 9.78
C ASN A 20 -0.68 -17.21 9.51
N ILE A 21 -0.18 -17.10 8.28
CA ILE A 21 0.69 -16.02 7.84
C ILE A 21 -0.17 -14.89 7.28
N LYS A 22 0.07 -13.66 7.73
CA LYS A 22 -0.64 -12.47 7.21
C LYS A 22 -0.29 -12.20 5.76
N VAL A 23 -1.28 -11.81 4.97
CA VAL A 23 -1.16 -11.54 3.54
C VAL A 23 -1.32 -10.05 3.28
N ALA A 24 -0.30 -9.44 2.69
CA ALA A 24 -0.38 -8.10 2.13
C ALA A 24 -0.44 -8.19 0.59
N LEU A 25 -1.31 -7.38 -0.02
CA LEU A 25 -1.51 -7.32 -1.47
C LEU A 25 -1.38 -5.87 -1.95
N THR A 26 -0.79 -5.66 -3.12
CA THR A 26 -0.84 -4.39 -3.84
C THR A 26 -1.56 -4.55 -5.19
N PHE A 27 -2.31 -3.52 -5.62
CA PHE A 27 -2.91 -3.51 -6.95
C PHE A 27 -1.89 -3.19 -8.05
N SER A 28 -0.76 -2.60 -7.69
CA SER A 28 0.41 -2.38 -8.54
C SER A 28 0.24 -1.33 -9.66
N ASP A 29 -0.85 -1.36 -10.42
CA ASP A 29 -1.05 -0.47 -11.59
C ASP A 29 -2.53 -0.32 -11.94
N PRO A 30 -3.03 0.90 -12.25
CA PRO A 30 -4.43 1.14 -12.60
C PRO A 30 -4.91 0.35 -13.83
N PHE A 31 -4.03 0.11 -14.83
CA PHE A 31 -4.35 -0.71 -16.00
C PHE A 31 -4.60 -2.16 -15.60
N MET A 32 -3.79 -2.69 -14.69
CA MET A 32 -3.97 -4.04 -14.17
C MET A 32 -5.32 -4.18 -13.45
N VAL A 33 -5.69 -3.19 -12.64
CA VAL A 33 -6.97 -3.17 -11.91
C VAL A 33 -8.16 -3.20 -12.85
N THR A 34 -8.13 -2.43 -13.94
CA THR A 34 -9.24 -2.37 -14.89
C THR A 34 -9.31 -3.60 -15.79
N THR A 35 -8.16 -4.14 -16.23
CA THR A 35 -8.09 -5.22 -17.20
C THR A 35 -8.21 -6.61 -16.56
N PHE A 36 -7.69 -6.78 -15.32
CA PHE A 36 -7.61 -8.07 -14.63
C PHE A 36 -8.37 -8.10 -13.32
N LYS A 37 -9.44 -7.32 -13.20
CA LYS A 37 -10.25 -7.21 -11.98
C LYS A 37 -10.71 -8.59 -11.46
N GLU A 38 -11.21 -9.44 -12.32
CA GLU A 38 -11.63 -10.81 -11.96
C GLU A 38 -10.45 -11.62 -11.40
N GLY A 39 -9.26 -11.48 -11.99
CA GLY A 39 -8.06 -12.13 -11.46
C GLY A 39 -7.67 -11.63 -10.06
N PHE A 40 -7.82 -10.34 -9.79
CA PHE A 40 -7.64 -9.82 -8.42
C PHE A 40 -8.69 -10.38 -7.46
N LEU A 41 -9.96 -10.47 -7.88
CA LEU A 41 -11.02 -11.05 -7.05
C LEU A 41 -10.74 -12.53 -6.73
N ASP A 42 -10.22 -13.30 -7.70
CA ASP A 42 -9.80 -14.69 -7.49
C ASP A 42 -8.65 -14.78 -6.46
N ILE A 43 -7.62 -13.91 -6.58
CA ILE A 43 -6.49 -13.87 -5.64
C ILE A 43 -6.96 -13.44 -4.24
N ILE A 44 -7.77 -12.39 -4.16
CA ILE A 44 -8.29 -11.88 -2.89
C ILE A 44 -9.18 -12.91 -2.19
N GLY A 45 -10.01 -13.63 -2.93
CA GLY A 45 -10.89 -14.67 -2.38
C GLY A 45 -11.75 -14.15 -1.21
N LYS A 46 -11.53 -14.68 -0.01
CA LYS A 46 -12.24 -14.26 1.21
C LYS A 46 -11.72 -12.94 1.82
N GLY A 47 -10.65 -12.38 1.28
CA GLY A 47 -10.02 -11.17 1.76
C GLY A 47 -8.52 -11.34 2.00
N VAL A 48 -7.84 -10.21 2.23
CA VAL A 48 -6.42 -10.13 2.64
C VAL A 48 -6.30 -9.38 3.95
N ASP A 49 -5.15 -9.45 4.62
CA ASP A 49 -4.97 -8.73 5.89
C ASP A 49 -4.66 -7.24 5.67
N LEU A 50 -3.91 -6.93 4.61
CA LEU A 50 -3.54 -5.55 4.29
C LEU A 50 -3.53 -5.32 2.78
N LEU A 51 -4.19 -4.26 2.32
CA LEU A 51 -4.23 -3.86 0.92
C LEU A 51 -3.50 -2.53 0.73
N PHE A 52 -2.60 -2.48 -0.25
CA PHE A 52 -1.98 -1.25 -0.73
C PHE A 52 -2.51 -0.90 -2.12
N CYS A 53 -2.85 0.36 -2.34
CA CYS A 53 -3.21 0.90 -3.64
C CYS A 53 -3.05 2.42 -3.66
N ASN A 54 -3.14 3.03 -4.84
CA ASN A 54 -3.31 4.47 -4.95
C ASN A 54 -4.79 4.85 -5.09
N GLU A 55 -5.11 6.16 -5.05
CA GLU A 55 -6.49 6.64 -5.16
C GLU A 55 -7.18 6.21 -6.46
N PHE A 56 -6.46 6.20 -7.59
CA PHE A 56 -7.01 5.80 -8.89
C PHE A 56 -7.31 4.30 -8.94
N GLU A 57 -6.43 3.47 -8.39
CA GLU A 57 -6.63 2.04 -8.28
C GLU A 57 -7.82 1.71 -7.38
N ALA A 58 -7.92 2.38 -6.22
CA ALA A 58 -9.02 2.21 -5.29
C ALA A 58 -10.38 2.54 -5.94
N MET A 59 -10.47 3.70 -6.61
CA MET A 59 -11.67 4.12 -7.31
C MET A 59 -12.01 3.21 -8.49
N SER A 60 -11.01 2.83 -9.31
CA SER A 60 -11.22 1.95 -10.46
C SER A 60 -11.68 0.55 -10.04
N PHE A 61 -11.09 -0.03 -9.01
CA PHE A 61 -11.48 -1.34 -8.50
C PHE A 61 -12.89 -1.32 -7.89
N SER A 62 -13.17 -0.33 -7.08
CA SER A 62 -14.46 -0.22 -6.39
C SER A 62 -15.59 0.24 -7.31
N GLY A 63 -15.28 1.03 -8.36
CA GLY A 63 -16.26 1.70 -9.21
C GLY A 63 -16.88 2.93 -8.54
N GLU A 64 -16.21 3.50 -7.54
CA GLU A 64 -16.64 4.68 -6.81
C GLU A 64 -15.96 5.95 -7.35
N ASP A 65 -16.59 7.10 -7.11
CA ASP A 65 -16.18 8.42 -7.62
C ASP A 65 -15.30 9.23 -6.64
N THR A 66 -15.17 8.77 -5.39
CA THR A 66 -14.30 9.36 -4.37
C THR A 66 -13.51 8.30 -3.64
N VAL A 67 -12.34 8.69 -3.11
CA VAL A 67 -11.47 7.77 -2.37
C VAL A 67 -12.11 7.28 -1.08
N GLU A 68 -12.90 8.11 -0.41
CA GLU A 68 -13.61 7.74 0.81
C GLU A 68 -14.64 6.64 0.56
N LYS A 69 -15.48 6.78 -0.49
CA LYS A 69 -16.44 5.75 -0.88
C LYS A 69 -15.73 4.48 -1.36
N ALA A 70 -14.63 4.65 -2.12
CA ALA A 70 -13.80 3.53 -2.54
C ALA A 70 -13.24 2.76 -1.34
N ALA A 71 -12.66 3.45 -0.36
CA ALA A 71 -12.13 2.86 0.86
C ALA A 71 -13.20 2.11 1.65
N GLU A 72 -14.39 2.68 1.82
CA GLU A 72 -15.50 1.98 2.48
C GLU A 72 -15.89 0.70 1.75
N LYS A 73 -15.90 0.70 0.44
CA LYS A 73 -16.24 -0.47 -0.36
C LYS A 73 -15.14 -1.54 -0.34
N LEU A 74 -13.87 -1.11 -0.28
CA LEU A 74 -12.73 -2.00 -0.21
C LEU A 74 -12.64 -2.80 1.10
N LYS A 75 -13.26 -2.37 2.19
CA LYS A 75 -13.38 -3.14 3.45
C LYS A 75 -13.97 -4.55 3.25
N LYS A 76 -14.67 -4.81 2.15
CA LYS A 76 -15.17 -6.15 1.81
C LYS A 76 -14.07 -7.12 1.41
N TYR A 77 -12.91 -6.61 1.03
CA TYR A 77 -11.82 -7.36 0.42
C TYR A 77 -10.55 -7.40 1.27
N THR A 78 -10.47 -6.57 2.30
CA THR A 78 -9.30 -6.48 3.17
C THR A 78 -9.69 -6.10 4.59
N LYS A 79 -8.90 -6.57 5.58
CA LYS A 79 -9.06 -6.10 6.95
C LYS A 79 -8.60 -4.66 7.08
N SER A 80 -7.35 -4.37 6.74
CA SER A 80 -6.78 -3.03 6.78
C SER A 80 -6.30 -2.60 5.40
N MET A 81 -6.16 -1.31 5.16
CA MET A 81 -5.65 -0.79 3.88
C MET A 81 -4.86 0.50 4.07
N ALA A 82 -3.97 0.77 3.12
CA ALA A 82 -3.29 2.04 2.98
C ALA A 82 -3.39 2.51 1.51
N ILE A 83 -4.10 3.62 1.30
CA ILE A 83 -4.36 4.22 -0.02
C ILE A 83 -3.48 5.46 -0.15
N THR A 84 -2.51 5.46 -1.06
CA THR A 84 -1.67 6.62 -1.32
C THR A 84 -2.42 7.67 -2.14
N LEU A 85 -2.25 8.95 -1.78
CA LEU A 85 -2.95 10.11 -2.35
C LEU A 85 -1.97 11.09 -3.01
N GLY A 86 -0.82 10.61 -3.46
CA GLY A 86 0.24 11.43 -4.03
C GLY A 86 0.80 12.44 -3.01
N ASP A 87 0.86 13.71 -3.38
CA ASP A 87 1.35 14.81 -2.54
C ASP A 87 0.45 15.13 -1.33
N LYS A 88 -0.76 14.57 -1.29
CA LYS A 88 -1.69 14.68 -0.15
C LYS A 88 -1.44 13.64 0.94
N GLY A 89 -0.48 12.71 0.75
CA GLY A 89 -0.14 11.68 1.71
C GLY A 89 -0.89 10.36 1.53
N ALA A 90 -1.55 9.86 2.56
CA ALA A 90 -2.25 8.58 2.52
C ALA A 90 -3.54 8.58 3.36
N LEU A 91 -4.51 7.77 2.95
CA LEU A 91 -5.68 7.37 3.72
C LEU A 91 -5.49 5.92 4.15
N ILE A 92 -5.49 5.68 5.46
CA ILE A 92 -5.25 4.37 6.06
C ILE A 92 -6.51 3.94 6.80
N TYR A 93 -6.91 2.68 6.64
CA TYR A 93 -7.92 2.06 7.48
C TYR A 93 -7.27 1.06 8.43
N ASP A 94 -7.37 1.32 9.72
CA ASP A 94 -6.97 0.40 10.77
C ASP A 94 -8.18 -0.41 11.22
N HIS A 95 -8.15 -1.71 10.97
CA HIS A 95 -9.25 -2.62 11.32
C HIS A 95 -9.40 -2.80 12.83
N GLU A 96 -8.28 -2.84 13.57
CA GLU A 96 -8.31 -3.06 15.02
C GLU A 96 -8.92 -1.86 15.75
N ALA A 97 -8.55 -0.63 15.33
CA ALA A 97 -9.14 0.59 15.85
C ALA A 97 -10.50 0.92 15.18
N SER A 98 -10.83 0.26 14.06
CA SER A 98 -12.03 0.53 13.24
C SER A 98 -12.11 1.99 12.77
N GLU A 99 -10.99 2.61 12.46
CA GLU A 99 -10.91 4.04 12.10
C GLU A 99 -10.17 4.29 10.79
N PHE A 100 -10.49 5.41 10.15
CA PHE A 100 -9.72 5.97 9.05
C PHE A 100 -8.76 7.04 9.57
N ILE A 101 -7.50 6.92 9.18
CA ILE A 101 -6.40 7.80 9.55
C ILE A 101 -5.92 8.50 8.29
N ARG A 102 -5.86 9.84 8.29
CA ARG A 102 -5.17 10.61 7.25
C ARG A 102 -3.77 10.96 7.73
N VAL A 103 -2.80 10.71 6.86
CA VAL A 103 -1.40 11.04 7.04
C VAL A 103 -0.97 11.97 5.92
N GLU A 104 -0.36 13.10 6.26
CA GLU A 104 0.14 14.06 5.27
C GLU A 104 1.52 13.67 4.75
N ALA A 105 1.79 13.93 3.48
CA ALA A 105 3.12 13.80 2.91
C ALA A 105 3.91 15.11 3.07
N PRO A 106 5.22 15.03 3.34
CA PRO A 106 6.09 16.20 3.23
C PRO A 106 6.01 16.83 1.84
N ARG A 107 5.89 18.15 1.79
CA ARG A 107 5.89 18.88 0.51
C ARG A 107 7.29 18.91 -0.08
N VAL A 108 7.45 18.31 -1.23
CA VAL A 108 8.70 18.24 -1.97
C VAL A 108 8.49 18.57 -3.44
N LYS A 109 9.56 18.91 -4.15
CA LYS A 109 9.53 19.02 -5.61
C LYS A 109 9.81 17.64 -6.21
N ALA A 110 8.77 16.99 -6.71
CA ALA A 110 8.92 15.69 -7.36
C ALA A 110 9.70 15.79 -8.68
N VAL A 111 10.60 14.84 -8.89
CA VAL A 111 11.43 14.65 -10.09
C VAL A 111 11.03 13.37 -10.81
N ASP A 112 10.89 12.26 -10.06
CA ASP A 112 10.52 10.95 -10.58
C ASP A 112 9.66 10.22 -9.54
N SER A 113 8.51 9.68 -9.94
CA SER A 113 7.60 8.96 -9.04
C SER A 113 7.74 7.44 -9.10
N ASN A 114 8.65 6.92 -9.92
CA ASN A 114 8.87 5.49 -10.05
C ASN A 114 9.27 4.85 -8.71
N GLY A 115 8.61 3.77 -8.33
CA GLY A 115 8.88 3.02 -7.10
C GLY A 115 8.37 3.66 -5.81
N ALA A 116 7.73 4.84 -5.87
CA ALA A 116 7.22 5.52 -4.67
C ALA A 116 6.17 4.68 -3.92
N GLY A 117 5.25 4.04 -4.65
CA GLY A 117 4.25 3.14 -4.08
C GLY A 117 4.86 1.89 -3.43
N ASP A 118 5.86 1.30 -4.08
CA ASP A 118 6.58 0.12 -3.55
C ASP A 118 7.36 0.47 -2.29
N LEU A 119 8.06 1.61 -2.30
CA LEU A 119 8.78 2.09 -1.12
C LEU A 119 7.83 2.44 0.02
N PHE A 120 6.68 3.07 -0.28
CA PHE A 120 5.63 3.33 0.71
C PHE A 120 5.18 2.02 1.35
N ALA A 121 4.78 1.03 0.55
CA ALA A 121 4.30 -0.27 1.04
C ALA A 121 5.38 -1.00 1.87
N GLY A 122 6.62 -1.07 1.36
CA GLY A 122 7.73 -1.69 2.07
C GLY A 122 8.05 -0.99 3.41
N THR A 123 8.04 0.35 3.43
CA THR A 123 8.30 1.13 4.66
C THR A 123 7.15 1.00 5.66
N PHE A 124 5.92 0.98 5.20
CA PHE A 124 4.74 0.74 6.04
C PHE A 124 4.81 -0.62 6.72
N LEU A 125 5.10 -1.68 5.93
CA LEU A 125 5.30 -3.04 6.45
C LEU A 125 6.45 -3.11 7.45
N TYR A 126 7.56 -2.41 7.18
CA TYR A 126 8.66 -2.29 8.13
C TYR A 126 8.18 -1.70 9.45
N GLY A 127 7.43 -0.59 9.41
CA GLY A 127 6.91 0.09 10.60
C GLY A 127 6.07 -0.84 11.48
N ILE A 128 5.02 -1.44 10.91
CA ILE A 128 4.14 -2.34 11.68
C ILE A 128 4.85 -3.58 12.23
N ASN A 129 5.83 -4.13 11.49
CA ASN A 129 6.62 -5.27 11.97
C ASN A 129 7.64 -4.89 13.05
N ASN A 130 7.93 -3.61 13.23
CA ASN A 130 8.79 -3.08 14.30
C ASN A 130 7.97 -2.39 15.44
N GLY A 131 6.67 -2.62 15.48
CA GLY A 131 5.81 -2.19 16.57
C GLY A 131 5.27 -0.76 16.48
N LEU A 132 5.47 -0.08 15.35
CA LEU A 132 4.83 1.21 15.10
C LEU A 132 3.33 1.01 14.84
N SER A 133 2.53 1.97 15.29
CA SER A 133 1.11 2.05 14.94
C SER A 133 0.90 2.24 13.43
N PHE A 134 -0.31 2.01 12.94
CA PHE A 134 -0.66 2.28 11.53
C PHE A 134 -0.43 3.75 11.14
N LYS A 135 -0.71 4.68 12.07
CA LYS A 135 -0.44 6.10 11.86
C LYS A 135 1.04 6.38 11.70
N GLU A 136 1.87 5.95 12.65
CA GLU A 136 3.33 6.13 12.62
C GLU A 136 3.96 5.45 11.40
N SER A 137 3.52 4.23 11.07
CA SER A 137 3.96 3.52 9.87
C SER A 137 3.62 4.28 8.58
N GLY A 138 2.44 4.89 8.53
CA GLY A 138 2.01 5.74 7.42
C GLY A 138 2.83 7.03 7.30
N GLU A 139 3.11 7.70 8.41
CA GLU A 139 3.96 8.90 8.47
C GLU A 139 5.38 8.60 7.99
N LEU A 140 5.98 7.51 8.48
CA LEU A 140 7.29 7.05 8.04
C LEU A 140 7.30 6.70 6.54
N ALA A 141 6.27 5.99 6.06
CA ALA A 141 6.13 5.61 4.66
C ALA A 141 5.95 6.84 3.74
N CYS A 142 5.16 7.83 4.14
CA CYS A 142 5.01 9.08 3.40
C CYS A 142 6.34 9.86 3.32
N ARG A 143 7.12 9.91 4.40
CA ARG A 143 8.45 10.54 4.39
C ARG A 143 9.40 9.82 3.44
N ALA A 144 9.45 8.49 3.48
CA ALA A 144 10.29 7.69 2.59
C ALA A 144 9.93 7.89 1.11
N ALA A 145 8.64 7.82 0.79
CA ALA A 145 8.16 8.04 -0.57
C ALA A 145 8.42 9.47 -1.04
N SER A 146 8.21 10.49 -0.18
CA SER A 146 8.50 11.88 -0.49
C SER A 146 10.00 12.12 -0.76
N GLN A 147 10.88 11.48 -0.02
CA GLN A 147 12.32 11.56 -0.28
C GLN A 147 12.69 10.91 -1.62
N LEU A 148 12.14 9.72 -1.91
CA LEU A 148 12.41 9.03 -3.17
C LEU A 148 12.05 9.86 -4.38
N VAL A 149 10.88 10.48 -4.40
CA VAL A 149 10.41 11.23 -5.58
C VAL A 149 11.25 12.49 -5.89
N THR A 150 12.16 12.92 -5.02
CA THR A 150 13.07 14.06 -5.28
C THR A 150 14.27 13.71 -6.14
N GLN A 151 14.48 12.44 -6.47
CA GLN A 151 15.61 11.95 -7.25
C GLN A 151 15.14 11.03 -8.37
N PHE A 152 16.04 10.70 -9.31
CA PHE A 152 15.75 9.72 -10.35
C PHE A 152 15.95 8.30 -9.83
N GLY A 153 15.06 7.39 -10.28
CA GLY A 153 15.17 5.96 -10.01
C GLY A 153 14.26 5.49 -8.87
N ALA A 154 14.02 4.19 -8.84
CA ALA A 154 13.02 3.56 -8.00
C ALA A 154 13.53 3.13 -6.60
N ARG A 155 14.72 3.59 -6.17
CA ARG A 155 15.33 3.21 -4.89
C ARG A 155 16.04 4.39 -4.25
N LEU A 156 15.95 4.47 -2.93
CA LEU A 156 16.79 5.36 -2.14
C LEU A 156 18.26 4.91 -2.17
N GLU A 157 19.20 5.85 -2.13
CA GLU A 157 20.63 5.56 -2.04
C GLU A 157 21.00 4.92 -0.68
N ASN A 158 22.13 4.21 -0.64
CA ASN A 158 22.52 3.26 0.40
C ASN A 158 22.36 3.70 1.85
N GLU A 159 22.64 4.96 2.19
CA GLU A 159 22.55 5.45 3.59
C GLU A 159 21.23 6.19 3.89
N GLN A 160 20.49 6.62 2.88
CA GLN A 160 19.25 7.39 3.05
C GLN A 160 18.18 6.66 3.89
N PRO A 161 17.91 5.34 3.71
CA PRO A 161 16.93 4.63 4.54
C PRO A 161 17.32 4.62 6.02
N LYS A 162 18.62 4.48 6.34
CA LYS A 162 19.11 4.47 7.72
C LYS A 162 18.98 5.84 8.38
N LEU A 163 19.31 6.90 7.63
CA LEU A 163 19.17 8.28 8.12
C LEU A 163 17.72 8.62 8.39
N LEU A 164 16.82 8.28 7.46
CA LEU A 164 15.38 8.51 7.59
C LEU A 164 14.80 7.81 8.83
N LEU A 165 15.17 6.56 9.07
CA LEU A 165 14.76 5.82 10.27
C LEU A 165 15.30 6.46 11.54
N LYS A 166 16.57 6.85 11.55
CA LYS A 166 17.18 7.52 12.71
C LYS A 166 16.49 8.85 13.04
N GLU A 167 16.20 9.66 12.03
CA GLU A 167 15.51 10.95 12.19
C GLU A 167 14.05 10.80 12.64
N TYR A 168 13.39 9.71 12.23
CA TYR A 168 12.00 9.47 12.60
C TYR A 168 11.85 8.90 14.03
N LEU A 169 12.81 8.06 14.46
CA LEU A 169 12.76 7.39 15.77
C LEU A 169 13.48 8.17 16.89
N SER A 170 14.13 9.31 16.57
CA SER A 170 14.77 10.21 17.56
C SER A 170 13.80 11.21 18.14
#